data_8024b73d75022bcd4b66f75426a11175
#
_entry.id   8024b73d75022bcd4b66f75426a11175
#
_cell.length_a   1.000
_cell.length_b   1.000
_cell.length_c   1.000
_cell.angle_alpha   90.00
_cell.angle_beta   90.00
_cell.angle_gamma   90.00
#
_symmetry.space_group_name_H-M   'P 1'
#
loop_
_entity.id
_entity.type
_entity.pdbx_description
1 polymer ?
#
loop_
_entity_poly.entity_id
_entity_poly.type
_entity_poly.pdbx_seq_one_letter_code
_entity_poly.pdbx_strand_id
1 'polypeptide(L)'
;FEEVEFLKVPEFYHLKKQNFQCTLHHGAEAKQKLIADFPDSKAEIECFFKLINRLYAEMRRLPRNKWLNILLYPLMPFLFPTIIKTSTMNTGDWLDANIKDEALKNVLTANLGYYTDDPYNLSLMYFLMAQGSYLNGGGNFVKGGSQSLSNYLVRFIEKRGGQVLTGKFVEEILVENNQAVGVSYRDTFNTSAAKQS
;
A
#
# COMPACT_ATOMS: atom_id res chain seq x y z
N PHE A 1 -13.15 -7.20 15.79
CA PHE A 1 -13.74 -7.24 14.43
C PHE A 1 -14.56 -8.51 14.18
N GLU A 2 -15.11 -9.15 15.24
CA GLU A 2 -15.88 -10.40 15.11
C GLU A 2 -17.17 -10.25 14.28
N GLU A 3 -17.71 -9.04 14.16
CA GLU A 3 -18.92 -8.75 13.39
C GLU A 3 -18.64 -8.33 11.92
N VAL A 4 -17.36 -8.23 11.51
CA VAL A 4 -16.99 -7.83 10.15
C VAL A 4 -16.35 -9.00 9.43
N GLU A 5 -17.02 -9.48 8.38
CA GLU A 5 -16.52 -10.58 7.56
C GLU A 5 -15.65 -10.04 6.43
N PHE A 6 -14.43 -10.59 6.32
CA PHE A 6 -13.49 -10.28 5.26
C PHE A 6 -13.46 -11.44 4.26
N LEU A 7 -13.77 -11.14 3.02
CA LEU A 7 -13.73 -12.08 1.90
C LEU A 7 -12.36 -12.01 1.24
N LYS A 8 -11.70 -13.13 1.09
CA LYS A 8 -10.42 -13.19 0.37
C LYS A 8 -10.67 -12.95 -1.12
N VAL A 9 -9.91 -12.02 -1.71
CA VAL A 9 -9.89 -11.81 -3.16
C VAL A 9 -8.94 -12.83 -3.78
N PRO A 10 -9.40 -13.73 -4.66
CA PRO A 10 -8.57 -14.83 -5.16
C PRO A 10 -7.51 -14.36 -6.16
N GLU A 11 -7.78 -13.29 -6.89
CA GLU A 11 -6.93 -12.76 -7.94
C GLU A 11 -6.65 -11.29 -7.70
N PHE A 12 -5.44 -10.83 -8.06
CA PHE A 12 -5.05 -9.45 -7.84
C PHE A 12 -5.67 -8.54 -8.90
N TYR A 13 -5.42 -8.84 -10.17
CA TYR A 13 -6.04 -8.16 -11.31
C TYR A 13 -5.97 -9.00 -12.59
N HIS A 14 -6.83 -8.64 -13.55
CA HIS A 14 -6.81 -9.14 -14.90
C HIS A 14 -6.33 -8.05 -15.84
N LEU A 15 -5.22 -8.30 -16.52
CA LEU A 15 -4.74 -7.44 -17.61
C LEU A 15 -5.26 -7.96 -18.94
N LYS A 16 -5.96 -7.11 -19.67
CA LYS A 16 -6.46 -7.42 -21.01
C LYS A 16 -6.00 -6.35 -22.00
N LYS A 17 -5.23 -6.75 -22.99
CA LYS A 17 -4.85 -5.98 -24.19
C LYS A 17 -5.37 -6.70 -25.42
N GLN A 18 -5.30 -6.06 -26.61
CA GLN A 18 -5.86 -6.60 -27.88
C GLN A 18 -5.49 -8.06 -28.15
N ASN A 19 -4.24 -8.44 -27.92
CA ASN A 19 -3.71 -9.79 -28.23
C ASN A 19 -3.10 -10.51 -27.03
N PHE A 20 -3.37 -10.03 -25.81
CA PHE A 20 -2.73 -10.56 -24.61
C PHE A 20 -3.67 -10.45 -23.40
N GLN A 21 -3.77 -11.53 -22.63
CA GLN A 21 -4.50 -11.56 -21.36
C GLN A 21 -3.64 -12.26 -20.31
N CYS A 22 -3.56 -11.67 -19.14
CA CYS A 22 -2.88 -12.27 -17.99
C CYS A 22 -3.66 -11.97 -16.70
N THR A 23 -3.73 -12.96 -15.83
CA THR A 23 -4.30 -12.81 -14.49
C THR A 23 -3.17 -12.89 -13.48
N LEU A 24 -2.98 -11.84 -12.69
CA LEU A 24 -2.02 -11.87 -11.60
C LEU A 24 -2.69 -12.38 -10.32
N HIS A 25 -2.11 -13.44 -9.76
CA HIS A 25 -2.56 -14.08 -8.53
C HIS A 25 -1.83 -13.51 -7.30
N HIS A 26 -2.22 -13.99 -6.12
CA HIS A 26 -1.59 -13.67 -4.85
C HIS A 26 -0.71 -14.81 -4.33
N GLY A 27 0.18 -14.47 -3.40
CA GLY A 27 0.92 -15.43 -2.60
C GLY A 27 1.88 -16.30 -3.42
N ALA A 28 2.04 -17.55 -3.01
CA ALA A 28 2.98 -18.49 -3.64
C ALA A 28 2.62 -18.81 -5.10
N GLU A 29 1.34 -18.75 -5.45
CA GLU A 29 0.84 -19.04 -6.80
C GLU A 29 1.22 -17.93 -7.80
N ALA A 30 1.33 -16.67 -7.35
CA ALA A 30 1.66 -15.53 -8.20
C ALA A 30 2.94 -15.76 -9.01
N LYS A 31 4.02 -16.18 -8.34
CA LYS A 31 5.30 -16.45 -8.99
C LYS A 31 5.21 -17.61 -9.97
N GLN A 32 4.56 -18.72 -9.57
CA GLN A 32 4.45 -19.91 -10.41
C GLN A 32 3.62 -19.65 -11.66
N LYS A 33 2.51 -18.91 -11.49
CA LYS A 33 1.63 -18.54 -12.59
C LYS A 33 2.34 -17.62 -13.58
N LEU A 34 3.05 -16.58 -13.10
CA LEU A 34 3.86 -15.72 -13.97
C LEU A 34 4.92 -16.50 -14.74
N ILE A 35 5.61 -17.46 -14.11
CA ILE A 35 6.59 -18.30 -14.81
C ILE A 35 5.91 -19.19 -15.87
N ALA A 36 4.70 -19.69 -15.60
CA ALA A 36 3.95 -20.47 -16.59
C ALA A 36 3.50 -19.63 -17.78
N ASP A 37 3.08 -18.37 -17.54
CA ASP A 37 2.63 -17.45 -18.59
C ASP A 37 3.82 -16.84 -19.37
N PHE A 38 5.02 -16.74 -18.75
CA PHE A 38 6.26 -16.16 -19.32
C PHE A 38 7.47 -17.09 -19.07
N PRO A 39 7.52 -18.28 -19.68
CA PRO A 39 8.57 -19.27 -19.40
C PRO A 39 9.98 -18.78 -19.75
N ASP A 40 10.12 -17.98 -20.81
CA ASP A 40 11.42 -17.44 -21.25
C ASP A 40 11.95 -16.35 -20.29
N SER A 41 11.07 -15.71 -19.52
CA SER A 41 11.43 -14.68 -18.53
C SER A 41 11.53 -15.21 -17.10
N LYS A 42 11.65 -16.53 -16.91
CA LYS A 42 11.72 -17.17 -15.58
C LYS A 42 12.76 -16.53 -14.66
N ALA A 43 13.98 -16.31 -15.16
CA ALA A 43 15.07 -15.74 -14.37
C ALA A 43 14.78 -14.30 -13.93
N GLU A 44 14.14 -13.51 -14.77
CA GLU A 44 13.72 -12.13 -14.51
C GLU A 44 12.62 -12.08 -13.42
N ILE A 45 11.62 -12.95 -13.53
CA ILE A 45 10.57 -13.12 -12.53
C ILE A 45 11.17 -13.54 -11.17
N GLU A 46 12.07 -14.50 -11.18
CA GLU A 46 12.76 -14.95 -9.96
C GLU A 46 13.59 -13.83 -9.31
N CYS A 47 14.27 -13.01 -10.12
CA CYS A 47 15.00 -11.85 -9.65
C CYS A 47 14.06 -10.83 -8.98
N PHE A 48 12.93 -10.52 -9.60
CA PHE A 48 11.92 -9.60 -9.05
C PHE A 48 11.38 -10.06 -7.70
N PHE A 49 10.90 -11.30 -7.60
CA PHE A 49 10.40 -11.84 -6.33
C PHE A 49 11.48 -11.95 -5.25
N LYS A 50 12.71 -12.29 -5.63
CA LYS A 50 13.86 -12.33 -4.71
C LYS A 50 14.17 -10.95 -4.15
N LEU A 51 14.09 -9.91 -4.98
CA LEU A 51 14.29 -8.52 -4.54
C LEU A 51 13.22 -8.08 -3.56
N ILE A 52 11.94 -8.34 -3.83
CA ILE A 52 10.82 -8.10 -2.89
C ILE A 52 11.09 -8.79 -1.55
N ASN A 53 11.38 -10.08 -1.57
CA ASN A 53 11.55 -10.86 -0.35
C ASN A 53 12.74 -10.39 0.49
N ARG A 54 13.86 -9.99 -0.16
CA ARG A 54 15.02 -9.40 0.52
C ARG A 54 14.67 -8.07 1.16
N LEU A 55 13.98 -7.19 0.42
CA LEU A 55 13.55 -5.89 0.94
C LEU A 55 12.68 -6.07 2.19
N TYR A 56 11.69 -6.96 2.14
CA TYR A 56 10.83 -7.26 3.30
C TYR A 56 11.59 -7.88 4.48
N ALA A 57 12.57 -8.74 4.20
CA ALA A 57 13.41 -9.32 5.24
C ALA A 57 14.27 -8.26 5.95
N GLU A 58 14.85 -7.32 5.20
CA GLU A 58 15.61 -6.21 5.74
C GLU A 58 14.71 -5.24 6.52
N MET A 59 13.55 -4.88 5.97
CA MET A 59 12.57 -4.00 6.63
C MET A 59 12.11 -4.54 7.99
N ARG A 60 11.89 -5.87 8.10
CA ARG A 60 11.53 -6.51 9.38
C ARG A 60 12.64 -6.47 10.43
N ARG A 61 13.90 -6.36 10.00
CA ARG A 61 15.07 -6.29 10.87
C ARG A 61 15.43 -4.87 11.28
N LEU A 62 14.82 -3.83 10.67
CA LEU A 62 15.07 -2.45 11.04
C LEU A 62 14.69 -2.22 12.51
N PRO A 63 15.59 -1.63 13.31
CA PRO A 63 15.29 -1.28 14.68
C PRO A 63 14.14 -0.28 14.76
N ARG A 64 13.23 -0.48 15.69
CA ARG A 64 12.16 0.49 15.98
C ARG A 64 12.64 1.70 16.80
N ASN A 65 13.80 1.57 17.45
CA ASN A 65 14.37 2.62 18.27
C ASN A 65 15.11 3.64 17.42
N LYS A 66 14.65 4.89 17.48
CA LYS A 66 15.23 6.02 16.73
C LYS A 66 16.72 6.21 16.98
N TRP A 67 17.15 6.12 18.24
CA TRP A 67 18.54 6.32 18.62
C TRP A 67 19.46 5.22 18.08
N LEU A 68 18.96 3.97 18.08
CA LEU A 68 19.69 2.86 17.51
C LEU A 68 19.86 3.01 16.00
N ASN A 69 18.87 3.54 15.30
CA ASN A 69 18.96 3.84 13.86
C ASN A 69 20.02 4.91 13.58
N ILE A 70 20.10 5.95 14.41
CA ILE A 70 21.14 6.99 14.27
C ILE A 70 22.53 6.39 14.47
N LEU A 71 22.70 5.55 15.49
CA LEU A 71 23.98 4.88 15.78
C LEU A 71 24.41 3.93 14.65
N LEU A 72 23.45 3.20 14.06
CA LEU A 72 23.68 2.25 12.97
C LEU A 72 23.78 2.91 11.60
N TYR A 73 23.50 4.22 11.48
CA TYR A 73 23.45 4.91 10.19
C TYR A 73 24.70 4.68 9.30
N PRO A 74 25.96 4.75 9.82
CA PRO A 74 27.15 4.50 9.02
C PRO A 74 27.27 3.05 8.52
N LEU A 75 26.61 2.10 9.21
CA LEU A 75 26.61 0.68 8.88
C LEU A 75 25.41 0.25 8.01
N MET A 76 24.45 1.15 7.78
CA MET A 76 23.24 0.87 7.00
C MET A 76 23.52 0.22 5.63
N PRO A 77 24.49 0.68 4.83
CA PRO A 77 24.76 0.06 3.52
C PRO A 77 25.21 -1.41 3.61
N PHE A 78 25.82 -1.79 4.73
CA PHE A 78 26.27 -3.17 4.97
C PHE A 78 25.19 -4.05 5.59
N LEU A 79 24.38 -3.48 6.50
CA LEU A 79 23.34 -4.21 7.21
C LEU A 79 22.04 -4.34 6.42
N PHE A 80 21.75 -3.33 5.58
CA PHE A 80 20.51 -3.19 4.83
C PHE A 80 20.78 -2.78 3.37
N PRO A 81 21.60 -3.55 2.63
CA PRO A 81 22.03 -3.17 1.29
C PRO A 81 20.88 -3.08 0.29
N THR A 82 19.83 -3.88 0.46
CA THR A 82 18.65 -3.84 -0.42
C THR A 82 17.86 -2.56 -0.21
N ILE A 83 17.64 -2.16 1.03
CA ILE A 83 16.95 -0.89 1.37
C ILE A 83 17.71 0.28 0.74
N ILE A 84 19.01 0.38 0.97
CA ILE A 84 19.83 1.49 0.44
C ILE A 84 19.79 1.49 -1.09
N LYS A 85 20.05 0.35 -1.73
CA LYS A 85 20.03 0.25 -3.19
C LYS A 85 18.69 0.65 -3.78
N THR A 86 17.57 0.12 -3.24
CA THR A 86 16.25 0.38 -3.80
C THR A 86 15.72 1.78 -3.50
N SER A 87 16.18 2.43 -2.41
CA SER A 87 15.79 3.81 -2.09
C SER A 87 16.41 4.86 -3.01
N THR A 88 17.53 4.52 -3.69
CA THR A 88 18.25 5.43 -4.60
C THR A 88 17.92 5.20 -6.07
N MET A 89 17.11 4.19 -6.39
CA MET A 89 16.72 3.83 -7.76
C MET A 89 15.25 4.17 -8.02
N ASN A 90 14.92 4.52 -9.25
CA ASN A 90 13.53 4.57 -9.71
C ASN A 90 13.08 3.22 -10.30
N THR A 91 11.78 3.06 -10.43
CA THR A 91 11.15 1.81 -10.90
C THR A 91 11.39 1.59 -12.39
N GLY A 92 11.30 2.64 -13.21
CA GLY A 92 11.46 2.55 -14.67
C GLY A 92 12.83 2.05 -15.06
N ASP A 93 13.90 2.68 -14.58
CA ASP A 93 15.27 2.28 -14.87
C ASP A 93 15.57 0.84 -14.41
N TRP A 94 15.01 0.46 -13.24
CA TRP A 94 15.21 -0.91 -12.77
C TRP A 94 14.51 -1.93 -13.67
N LEU A 95 13.27 -1.66 -14.09
CA LEU A 95 12.52 -2.53 -14.99
C LEU A 95 13.24 -2.69 -16.33
N ASP A 96 13.72 -1.59 -16.91
CA ASP A 96 14.41 -1.60 -18.20
C ASP A 96 15.73 -2.40 -18.14
N ALA A 97 16.45 -2.31 -17.03
CA ALA A 97 17.70 -3.04 -16.84
C ALA A 97 17.51 -4.54 -16.54
N ASN A 98 16.35 -4.94 -15.97
CA ASN A 98 16.18 -6.30 -15.43
C ASN A 98 15.07 -7.12 -16.08
N ILE A 99 14.14 -6.51 -16.82
CA ILE A 99 13.02 -7.17 -17.49
C ILE A 99 13.09 -6.83 -18.98
N LYS A 100 13.28 -7.83 -19.83
CA LYS A 100 13.37 -7.65 -21.28
C LYS A 100 12.02 -7.76 -21.99
N ASP A 101 11.15 -8.62 -21.46
CA ASP A 101 9.83 -8.87 -22.02
C ASP A 101 8.88 -7.72 -21.67
N GLU A 102 8.46 -6.97 -22.70
CA GLU A 102 7.56 -5.83 -22.57
C GLU A 102 6.15 -6.22 -22.09
N ALA A 103 5.69 -7.44 -22.41
CA ALA A 103 4.42 -7.92 -21.91
C ALA A 103 4.50 -8.20 -20.41
N LEU A 104 5.61 -8.79 -19.95
CA LEU A 104 5.88 -8.99 -18.52
C LEU A 104 6.01 -7.65 -17.77
N LYS A 105 6.73 -6.65 -18.32
CA LYS A 105 6.76 -5.29 -17.73
C LYS A 105 5.35 -4.74 -17.55
N ASN A 106 4.51 -4.81 -18.59
CA ASN A 106 3.13 -4.36 -18.52
C ASN A 106 2.31 -5.10 -17.44
N VAL A 107 2.54 -6.40 -17.25
CA VAL A 107 1.87 -7.16 -16.18
C VAL A 107 2.33 -6.69 -14.81
N LEU A 108 3.65 -6.55 -14.59
CA LEU A 108 4.19 -6.12 -13.29
C LEU A 108 3.79 -4.68 -12.91
N THR A 109 3.51 -3.85 -13.90
CA THR A 109 3.16 -2.43 -13.72
C THR A 109 1.68 -2.11 -13.96
N ALA A 110 0.82 -3.11 -14.17
CA ALA A 110 -0.58 -2.89 -14.55
C ALA A 110 -1.39 -2.06 -13.53
N ASN A 111 -0.99 -2.08 -12.26
CA ASN A 111 -1.57 -1.26 -11.20
C ASN A 111 -0.79 0.02 -10.89
N LEU A 112 0.17 0.39 -11.74
CA LEU A 112 1.01 1.58 -11.54
C LEU A 112 0.19 2.86 -11.35
N GLY A 113 -0.93 2.99 -12.08
CA GLY A 113 -1.84 4.13 -11.98
C GLY A 113 -2.43 4.40 -10.59
N TYR A 114 -2.31 3.46 -9.63
CA TYR A 114 -2.63 3.72 -8.22
C TYR A 114 -1.56 4.55 -7.50
N TYR A 115 -0.35 4.66 -8.05
CA TYR A 115 0.79 5.31 -7.42
C TYR A 115 1.24 6.53 -8.21
N THR A 116 1.37 6.40 -9.52
CA THR A 116 1.82 7.41 -10.48
C THR A 116 1.54 6.94 -11.91
N ASP A 117 1.56 7.84 -12.85
CA ASP A 117 1.52 7.57 -14.29
C ASP A 117 2.93 7.42 -14.92
N ASP A 118 3.98 7.75 -14.16
CA ASP A 118 5.38 7.69 -14.62
C ASP A 118 6.25 6.81 -13.69
N PRO A 119 6.70 5.62 -14.17
CA PRO A 119 7.56 4.73 -13.40
C PRO A 119 8.95 5.28 -13.13
N TYR A 120 9.43 6.26 -13.93
CA TYR A 120 10.76 6.85 -13.76
C TYR A 120 10.79 7.88 -12.61
N ASN A 121 9.63 8.38 -12.20
CA ASN A 121 9.47 9.22 -11.02
C ASN A 121 9.01 8.45 -9.76
N LEU A 122 8.86 7.13 -9.87
CA LEU A 122 8.48 6.27 -8.74
C LEU A 122 9.69 5.60 -8.11
N SER A 123 9.87 5.79 -6.79
CA SER A 123 10.89 5.06 -6.03
C SER A 123 10.73 3.54 -6.16
N LEU A 124 11.79 2.84 -6.53
CA LEU A 124 11.80 1.38 -6.63
C LEU A 124 11.43 0.73 -5.29
N MET A 125 11.96 1.25 -4.17
CA MET A 125 11.63 0.73 -2.84
C MET A 125 10.13 0.81 -2.57
N TYR A 126 9.49 1.95 -2.86
CA TYR A 126 8.05 2.13 -2.68
C TYR A 126 7.26 1.15 -3.55
N PHE A 127 7.60 1.02 -4.83
CA PHE A 127 6.96 0.08 -5.75
C PHE A 127 7.07 -1.37 -5.26
N LEU A 128 8.26 -1.82 -4.87
CA LEU A 128 8.48 -3.18 -4.38
C LEU A 128 7.73 -3.46 -3.07
N MET A 129 7.63 -2.47 -2.18
CA MET A 129 6.83 -2.61 -0.97
C MET A 129 5.34 -2.72 -1.28
N ALA A 130 4.83 -1.88 -2.16
CA ALA A 130 3.42 -1.92 -2.56
C ALA A 130 3.09 -3.24 -3.27
N GLN A 131 3.85 -3.63 -4.29
CA GLN A 131 3.67 -4.90 -5.00
C GLN A 131 3.84 -6.11 -4.07
N GLY A 132 4.86 -6.08 -3.21
CA GLY A 132 5.11 -7.15 -2.26
C GLY A 132 3.98 -7.33 -1.24
N SER A 133 3.28 -6.26 -0.85
CA SER A 133 2.12 -6.36 0.04
C SER A 133 0.98 -7.15 -0.61
N TYR A 134 0.71 -6.93 -1.88
CA TYR A 134 -0.28 -7.67 -2.64
C TYR A 134 0.16 -9.11 -2.94
N LEU A 135 1.39 -9.28 -3.44
CA LEU A 135 1.91 -10.58 -3.85
C LEU A 135 2.10 -11.55 -2.67
N ASN A 136 2.48 -11.04 -1.48
CA ASN A 136 2.71 -11.88 -0.30
C ASN A 136 1.48 -12.00 0.61
N GLY A 137 0.67 -10.94 0.73
CA GLY A 137 -0.47 -10.87 1.66
C GLY A 137 -1.82 -11.18 1.03
N GLY A 138 -1.94 -10.95 -0.27
CA GLY A 138 -3.23 -10.96 -0.95
C GLY A 138 -4.11 -9.77 -0.60
N GLY A 139 -5.28 -9.73 -1.22
CA GLY A 139 -6.32 -8.74 -0.96
C GLY A 139 -7.48 -9.35 -0.17
N ASN A 140 -8.11 -8.53 0.67
CA ASN A 140 -9.36 -8.88 1.32
C ASN A 140 -10.40 -7.79 1.05
N PHE A 141 -11.62 -8.19 0.85
CA PHE A 141 -12.75 -7.30 0.64
C PHE A 141 -13.71 -7.41 1.83
N VAL A 142 -14.21 -6.29 2.29
CA VAL A 142 -15.21 -6.28 3.37
C VAL A 142 -16.56 -6.71 2.78
N LYS A 143 -17.15 -7.78 3.32
CA LYS A 143 -18.48 -8.24 2.91
C LYS A 143 -19.51 -7.11 3.11
N GLY A 144 -20.25 -6.80 2.05
CA GLY A 144 -21.18 -5.66 2.04
C GLY A 144 -20.53 -4.30 1.77
N GLY A 145 -19.23 -4.28 1.37
CA GLY A 145 -18.51 -3.07 1.01
C GLY A 145 -17.87 -2.33 2.19
N SER A 146 -17.06 -1.32 1.88
CA SER A 146 -16.33 -0.52 2.88
C SER A 146 -17.25 0.19 3.87
N GLN A 147 -18.48 0.55 3.45
CA GLN A 147 -19.47 1.16 4.33
C GLN A 147 -19.84 0.25 5.51
N SER A 148 -19.83 -1.07 5.33
CA SER A 148 -20.08 -2.03 6.42
C SER A 148 -19.05 -1.91 7.54
N LEU A 149 -17.78 -1.68 7.21
CA LEU A 149 -16.72 -1.41 8.19
C LEU A 149 -16.97 -0.09 8.93
N SER A 150 -17.30 0.97 8.19
CA SER A 150 -17.61 2.27 8.78
C SER A 150 -18.81 2.18 9.73
N ASN A 151 -19.89 1.52 9.32
CA ASN A 151 -21.07 1.32 10.16
C ASN A 151 -20.77 0.47 11.40
N TYR A 152 -19.90 -0.53 11.28
CA TYR A 152 -19.43 -1.29 12.44
C TYR A 152 -18.68 -0.40 13.43
N LEU A 153 -17.75 0.44 12.95
CA LEU A 153 -16.98 1.36 13.80
C LEU A 153 -17.90 2.39 14.50
N VAL A 154 -18.90 2.92 13.81
CA VAL A 154 -19.92 3.79 14.42
C VAL A 154 -20.61 3.08 15.57
N ARG A 155 -21.17 1.89 15.32
CA ARG A 155 -21.83 1.10 16.39
C ARG A 155 -20.89 0.76 17.54
N PHE A 156 -19.62 0.49 17.24
CA PHE A 156 -18.61 0.19 18.25
C PHE A 156 -18.34 1.40 19.19
N ILE A 157 -18.30 2.61 18.62
CA ILE A 157 -18.14 3.87 19.37
C ILE A 157 -19.39 4.13 20.22
N GLU A 158 -20.57 4.05 19.63
CA GLU A 158 -21.85 4.33 20.29
C GLU A 158 -22.15 3.36 21.44
N LYS A 159 -21.87 2.06 21.27
CA LYS A 159 -21.98 1.04 22.34
C LYS A 159 -21.09 1.36 23.55
N ARG A 160 -20.10 2.25 23.43
CA ARG A 160 -19.19 2.68 24.50
C ARG A 160 -19.46 4.10 25.00
N GLY A 161 -20.62 4.65 24.66
CA GLY A 161 -21.05 5.99 25.10
C GLY A 161 -20.43 7.13 24.28
N GLY A 162 -19.70 6.83 23.18
CA GLY A 162 -19.25 7.85 22.26
C GLY A 162 -20.33 8.25 21.25
N GLN A 163 -20.03 9.29 20.48
CA GLN A 163 -20.90 9.78 19.40
C GLN A 163 -20.12 9.93 18.11
N VAL A 164 -20.76 9.69 16.98
CA VAL A 164 -20.24 9.97 15.65
C VAL A 164 -21.12 11.01 14.98
N LEU A 165 -20.60 12.21 14.82
CA LEU A 165 -21.28 13.34 14.22
C LEU A 165 -20.90 13.45 12.74
N THR A 166 -21.88 13.25 11.87
CA THR A 166 -21.71 13.44 10.42
C THR A 166 -22.27 14.79 9.97
N GLY A 167 -21.92 15.24 8.75
CA GLY A 167 -22.38 16.53 8.23
C GLY A 167 -21.81 17.73 8.98
N LYS A 168 -20.68 17.56 9.67
CA LYS A 168 -19.96 18.62 10.39
C LYS A 168 -18.68 18.99 9.65
N PHE A 169 -18.46 20.30 9.48
CA PHE A 169 -17.23 20.85 8.94
C PHE A 169 -16.43 21.48 10.09
N VAL A 170 -15.26 20.91 10.39
CA VAL A 170 -14.37 21.45 11.41
C VAL A 170 -13.72 22.71 10.86
N GLU A 171 -13.88 23.83 11.56
CA GLU A 171 -13.31 25.14 11.20
C GLU A 171 -11.98 25.39 11.89
N GLU A 172 -11.84 24.94 13.14
CA GLU A 172 -10.65 25.20 13.95
C GLU A 172 -10.38 24.07 14.94
N ILE A 173 -9.11 23.81 15.22
CA ILE A 173 -8.66 22.97 16.33
C ILE A 173 -8.30 23.90 17.49
N LEU A 174 -9.00 23.76 18.61
CA LEU A 174 -8.76 24.57 19.81
C LEU A 174 -7.54 24.04 20.54
N VAL A 175 -6.55 24.91 20.77
CA VAL A 175 -5.29 24.56 21.41
C VAL A 175 -5.06 25.40 22.66
N GLU A 176 -4.86 24.72 23.81
CA GLU A 176 -4.47 25.34 25.07
C GLU A 176 -3.20 24.68 25.59
N ASN A 177 -2.24 25.49 26.08
CA ASN A 177 -0.96 24.97 26.59
C ASN A 177 -0.26 23.96 25.66
N ASN A 178 -0.30 24.20 24.37
CA ASN A 178 0.28 23.34 23.32
C ASN A 178 -0.39 21.94 23.20
N GLN A 179 -1.62 21.80 23.70
CA GLN A 179 -2.43 20.58 23.61
C GLN A 179 -3.78 20.88 22.94
N ALA A 180 -4.21 20.01 22.03
CA ALA A 180 -5.54 20.11 21.45
C ALA A 180 -6.59 19.78 22.51
N VAL A 181 -7.50 20.72 22.79
CA VAL A 181 -8.56 20.59 23.82
C VAL A 181 -9.94 20.43 23.19
N GLY A 182 -10.09 20.72 21.90
CA GLY A 182 -11.37 20.60 21.22
C GLY A 182 -11.30 21.02 19.75
N VAL A 183 -12.45 21.10 19.13
CA VAL A 183 -12.64 21.63 17.78
C VAL A 183 -13.87 22.51 17.73
N SER A 184 -13.84 23.58 16.95
CA SER A 184 -15.05 24.29 16.53
C SER A 184 -15.53 23.72 15.21
N TYR A 185 -16.86 23.62 15.02
CA TYR A 185 -17.43 23.11 13.80
C TYR A 185 -18.77 23.77 13.45
N ARG A 186 -19.16 23.71 12.19
CA ARG A 186 -20.48 24.10 11.68
C ARG A 186 -21.15 22.95 10.94
N ASP A 187 -22.46 23.04 10.78
CA ASP A 187 -23.19 22.10 9.92
C ASP A 187 -22.89 22.35 8.44
N THR A 188 -22.57 21.27 7.72
CA THR A 188 -22.19 21.35 6.28
C THR A 188 -23.38 21.79 5.41
N PHE A 189 -24.60 21.46 5.83
CA PHE A 189 -25.83 21.73 5.07
C PHE A 189 -26.57 23.02 5.46
N ASN A 190 -26.07 23.74 6.48
CA ASN A 190 -26.67 25.01 6.89
C ASN A 190 -25.79 26.18 6.47
N THR A 191 -26.04 26.70 5.27
CA THR A 191 -25.38 27.91 4.74
C THR A 191 -25.91 29.21 5.40
N SER A 192 -26.80 29.12 6.36
CA SER A 192 -27.53 30.29 6.92
C SER A 192 -27.68 30.29 8.45
N ALA A 193 -26.79 29.64 9.22
CA ALA A 193 -26.90 29.73 10.69
C ALA A 193 -25.57 30.13 11.33
N ALA A 194 -25.70 31.22 12.09
CA ALA A 194 -24.70 31.87 12.91
C ALA A 194 -23.86 30.93 13.77
N LYS A 195 -22.61 31.35 13.97
CA LYS A 195 -21.64 30.84 14.96
C LYS A 195 -22.35 30.59 16.30
N GLN A 196 -22.36 29.33 16.74
CA GLN A 196 -22.59 28.99 18.14
C GLN A 196 -21.22 28.56 18.71
N SER A 197 -20.77 29.39 19.63
CA SER A 197 -19.58 29.15 20.49
C SER A 197 -19.95 28.22 21.63
#